data_8a57800305986c53d76af91810fdabc6
#
_entry.id   8a57800305986c53d76af91810fdabc6
#
_cell.length_a   1.000
_cell.length_b   1.000
_cell.length_c   1.000
_cell.angle_alpha   90.00
_cell.angle_beta   90.00
_cell.angle_gamma   90.00
#
_symmetry.space_group_name_H-M   'P 1'
#
loop_
_entity.id
_entity.type
_entity.pdbx_description
1 polymer ?
#
loop_
_entity_poly.entity_id
_entity_poly.type
_entity_poly.pdbx_seq_one_letter_code
_entity_poly.pdbx_strand_id
1 'polypeptide(L)'
;MFTVAALYRFATFADPQATAADLRVLCADLGTCGTLILAREGINGTVAGTADAIERLVAHIRALPGCADVDVKYATADSAPFGKMKVKVKAEIVTLGAGDLDPAHQAGVHLDPADWNALIADPDTVIIDTRNAYEVAVGTFENAIDPATRSFREFPAWFDDFAAKLRDEGRSPKIAMFCTGGIRCEKSTALVKARGFDEVYHLKGGILRYLEEMPQAQSRWQGDCYVFDERVAVGHGLKQGHYATCSACGLPYPRDADHDCPGGDADGAWPHRS
;
A
#
# COMPACT_ATOMS: atom_id res chain seq x y z
N MET A 1 8.93 19.00 15.01
CA MET A 1 8.10 17.79 14.89
C MET A 1 7.15 17.98 13.71
N PHE A 2 7.12 17.04 12.78
CA PHE A 2 6.25 17.04 11.60
C PHE A 2 5.12 16.03 11.78
N THR A 3 3.93 16.39 11.33
CA THR A 3 2.83 15.44 11.15
C THR A 3 2.93 14.87 9.73
N VAL A 4 2.88 13.54 9.62
CA VAL A 4 2.88 12.79 8.34
C VAL A 4 1.49 12.23 8.14
N ALA A 5 0.92 12.40 6.94
CA ALA A 5 -0.36 11.83 6.54
C ALA A 5 -0.17 10.99 5.28
N ALA A 6 -0.36 9.67 5.40
CA ALA A 6 -0.50 8.76 4.27
C ALA A 6 -1.99 8.60 3.96
N LEU A 7 -2.39 8.85 2.73
CA LEU A 7 -3.81 8.88 2.35
C LEU A 7 -4.05 8.27 0.97
N TYR A 8 -5.22 7.68 0.79
CA TYR A 8 -5.73 7.34 -0.52
C TYR A 8 -7.28 7.34 -0.54
N ARG A 9 -7.82 7.55 -1.74
CA ARG A 9 -9.24 7.35 -2.02
C ARG A 9 -9.44 7.03 -3.50
N PHE A 10 -10.18 5.97 -3.78
CA PHE A 10 -10.75 5.77 -5.11
C PHE A 10 -12.00 6.64 -5.24
N ALA A 11 -11.98 7.56 -6.21
CA ALA A 11 -13.04 8.50 -6.50
C ALA A 11 -12.90 8.98 -7.95
N THR A 12 -14.01 9.29 -8.62
CA THR A 12 -13.95 9.75 -10.00
C THR A 12 -13.60 11.22 -10.07
N PHE A 13 -12.42 11.56 -10.60
CA PHE A 13 -12.04 12.93 -10.95
C PHE A 13 -12.27 13.20 -12.44
N ALA A 14 -13.14 14.14 -12.75
CA ALA A 14 -13.41 14.57 -14.13
C ALA A 14 -12.15 15.19 -14.77
N ASP A 15 -11.47 16.05 -14.02
CA ASP A 15 -10.23 16.70 -14.43
C ASP A 15 -9.16 16.62 -13.32
N PRO A 16 -8.36 15.53 -13.29
CA PRO A 16 -7.28 15.38 -12.32
C PRO A 16 -6.15 16.41 -12.52
N GLN A 17 -6.02 17.02 -13.71
CA GLN A 17 -5.01 18.05 -13.95
C GLN A 17 -5.38 19.37 -13.26
N ALA A 18 -6.65 19.80 -13.35
CA ALA A 18 -7.14 20.99 -12.64
C ALA A 18 -7.01 20.76 -11.12
N THR A 19 -7.49 19.63 -10.60
CA THR A 19 -7.37 19.29 -9.17
C THR A 19 -5.90 19.28 -8.70
N ALA A 20 -4.99 18.76 -9.52
CA ALA A 20 -3.56 18.76 -9.19
C ALA A 20 -2.96 20.18 -9.18
N ALA A 21 -3.44 21.07 -10.06
CA ALA A 21 -2.99 22.46 -10.07
C ALA A 21 -3.41 23.19 -8.77
N ASP A 22 -4.65 23.03 -8.35
CA ASP A 22 -5.17 23.61 -7.11
C ASP A 22 -4.43 23.08 -5.87
N LEU A 23 -4.19 21.76 -5.82
CA LEU A 23 -3.43 21.14 -4.73
C LEU A 23 -1.96 21.59 -4.69
N ARG A 24 -1.31 21.87 -5.85
CA ARG A 24 0.05 22.42 -5.87
C ARG A 24 0.11 23.80 -5.20
N VAL A 25 -0.84 24.67 -5.52
CA VAL A 25 -0.93 26.00 -4.90
C VAL A 25 -1.14 25.86 -3.40
N LEU A 26 -2.15 25.09 -2.98
CA LEU A 26 -2.44 24.89 -1.55
C LEU A 26 -1.25 24.31 -0.79
N CYS A 27 -0.61 23.27 -1.33
CA CYS A 27 0.55 22.65 -0.68
C CYS A 27 1.74 23.62 -0.56
N ALA A 28 1.95 24.50 -1.54
CA ALA A 28 2.98 25.52 -1.48
C ALA A 28 2.67 26.56 -0.40
N ASP A 29 1.43 27.05 -0.32
CA ASP A 29 0.97 28.01 0.70
C ASP A 29 1.07 27.43 2.13
N LEU A 30 0.81 26.13 2.26
CA LEU A 30 0.88 25.42 3.55
C LEU A 30 2.32 24.99 3.93
N GLY A 31 3.29 25.11 3.02
CA GLY A 31 4.67 24.66 3.26
C GLY A 31 4.81 23.16 3.48
N THR A 32 3.94 22.34 2.87
CA THR A 32 3.99 20.88 3.01
C THR A 32 5.04 20.26 2.09
N CYS A 33 5.48 19.06 2.40
CA CYS A 33 6.38 18.25 1.58
C CYS A 33 5.81 16.83 1.39
N GLY A 34 6.33 16.07 0.40
CA GLY A 34 5.86 14.72 0.12
C GLY A 34 5.41 14.53 -1.33
N THR A 35 4.53 13.55 -1.56
CA THR A 35 4.01 13.26 -2.89
C THR A 35 2.51 13.00 -2.84
N LEU A 36 1.75 13.67 -3.71
CA LEU A 36 0.37 13.33 -4.05
C LEU A 36 0.32 12.86 -5.50
N ILE A 37 -0.39 11.79 -5.76
CA ILE A 37 -0.66 11.24 -7.08
C ILE A 37 -2.17 11.32 -7.31
N LEU A 38 -2.55 11.94 -8.42
CA LEU A 38 -3.93 12.00 -8.88
C LEU A 38 -4.07 11.23 -10.19
N ALA A 39 -5.22 10.60 -10.36
CA ALA A 39 -5.65 9.98 -11.59
C ALA A 39 -7.16 10.16 -11.74
N ARG A 40 -7.73 9.74 -12.88
CA ARG A 40 -9.21 9.73 -13.03
C ARG A 40 -9.89 8.86 -11.98
N GLU A 41 -9.19 7.84 -11.46
CA GLU A 41 -9.69 6.88 -10.47
C GLU A 41 -9.53 7.32 -9.01
N GLY A 42 -8.87 8.48 -8.72
CA GLY A 42 -8.72 8.92 -7.33
C GLY A 42 -7.46 9.71 -7.00
N ILE A 43 -7.13 9.68 -5.70
CA ILE A 43 -5.95 10.33 -5.11
C ILE A 43 -5.21 9.35 -4.21
N ASN A 44 -3.88 9.43 -4.19
CA ASN A 44 -3.00 8.65 -3.32
C ASN A 44 -1.74 9.46 -2.98
N GLY A 45 -1.22 9.31 -1.78
CA GLY A 45 0.06 9.90 -1.45
C GLY A 45 0.42 9.90 0.03
N THR A 46 1.63 10.41 0.28
CA THR A 46 2.10 10.69 1.65
C THR A 46 2.66 12.10 1.68
N VAL A 47 2.21 12.88 2.63
CA VAL A 47 2.56 14.29 2.82
C VAL A 47 2.95 14.56 4.27
N ALA A 48 3.79 15.56 4.48
CA ALA A 48 4.22 15.99 5.81
C ALA A 48 4.25 17.51 5.91
N GLY A 49 4.01 18.02 7.12
CA GLY A 49 4.02 19.45 7.43
C GLY A 49 3.76 19.68 8.90
N THR A 50 3.45 20.94 9.26
CA THR A 50 2.93 21.23 10.61
C THR A 50 1.56 20.56 10.80
N ALA A 51 1.15 20.33 12.05
CA ALA A 51 -0.16 19.72 12.34
C ALA A 51 -1.31 20.50 11.68
N ASP A 52 -1.30 21.83 11.80
CA ASP A 52 -2.29 22.72 11.17
C ASP A 52 -2.27 22.61 9.64
N ALA A 53 -1.09 22.60 9.02
CA ALA A 53 -0.97 22.48 7.57
C ALA A 53 -1.55 21.16 7.05
N ILE A 54 -1.28 20.05 7.73
CA ILE A 54 -1.79 18.73 7.36
C ILE A 54 -3.30 18.65 7.58
N GLU A 55 -3.83 19.18 8.69
CA GLU A 55 -5.26 19.22 8.95
C GLU A 55 -6.00 20.01 7.86
N ARG A 56 -5.51 21.19 7.48
CA ARG A 56 -6.08 22.01 6.40
C ARG A 56 -6.01 21.33 5.05
N LEU A 57 -4.88 20.67 4.72
CA LEU A 57 -4.74 19.92 3.48
C LEU A 57 -5.71 18.74 3.41
N VAL A 58 -5.82 17.96 4.49
CA VAL A 58 -6.76 16.83 4.56
C VAL A 58 -8.21 17.29 4.50
N ALA A 59 -8.56 18.40 5.18
CA ALA A 59 -9.90 18.99 5.11
C ALA A 59 -10.24 19.42 3.67
N HIS A 60 -9.29 20.03 2.95
CA HIS A 60 -9.48 20.38 1.54
C HIS A 60 -9.68 19.13 0.66
N ILE A 61 -8.86 18.08 0.86
CA ILE A 61 -9.01 16.83 0.11
C ILE A 61 -10.38 16.18 0.39
N ARG A 62 -10.85 16.17 1.64
CA ARG A 62 -12.19 15.67 2.00
C ARG A 62 -13.34 16.42 1.34
N ALA A 63 -13.13 17.70 1.01
CA ALA A 63 -14.12 18.50 0.30
C ALA A 63 -14.16 18.22 -1.22
N LEU A 64 -13.17 17.50 -1.78
CA LEU A 64 -13.21 17.11 -3.18
C LEU A 64 -14.33 16.08 -3.44
N PRO A 65 -14.90 16.06 -4.64
CA PRO A 65 -15.96 15.10 -4.99
C PRO A 65 -15.53 13.64 -4.76
N GLY A 66 -16.33 12.89 -4.01
CA GLY A 66 -16.08 11.49 -3.68
C GLY A 66 -14.99 11.23 -2.65
N CYS A 67 -14.38 12.27 -2.05
CA CYS A 67 -13.27 12.16 -1.10
C CYS A 67 -13.64 12.36 0.37
N ALA A 68 -14.94 12.53 0.71
CA ALA A 68 -15.38 12.77 2.10
C ALA A 68 -14.82 11.74 3.09
N ASP A 69 -14.75 10.47 2.68
CA ASP A 69 -14.27 9.34 3.48
C ASP A 69 -12.83 8.92 3.08
N VAL A 70 -11.96 9.87 2.72
CA VAL A 70 -10.56 9.56 2.42
C VAL A 70 -9.92 8.85 3.62
N ASP A 71 -9.32 7.69 3.38
CA ASP A 71 -8.54 6.98 4.40
C ASP A 71 -7.23 7.73 4.65
N VAL A 72 -6.98 8.10 5.90
CA VAL A 72 -5.79 8.86 6.30
C VAL A 72 -5.15 8.20 7.51
N LYS A 73 -3.89 7.84 7.37
CA LYS A 73 -3.06 7.34 8.46
C LYS A 73 -2.06 8.40 8.87
N TYR A 74 -2.05 8.73 10.16
CA TYR A 74 -1.18 9.74 10.72
C TYR A 74 0.02 9.11 11.41
N ALA A 75 1.17 9.78 11.29
CA ALA A 75 2.38 9.48 12.03
C ALA A 75 3.11 10.80 12.36
N THR A 76 4.14 10.73 13.16
CA THR A 76 5.00 11.89 13.48
C THR A 76 6.43 11.61 13.05
N ALA A 77 7.16 12.68 12.71
CA ALA A 77 8.59 12.65 12.41
C ALA A 77 9.28 13.86 13.08
N ASP A 78 10.49 13.65 13.59
CA ASP A 78 11.25 14.73 14.26
C ASP A 78 11.84 15.73 13.27
N SER A 79 12.17 15.26 12.06
CA SER A 79 12.67 16.07 10.93
C SER A 79 11.73 15.96 9.74
N ALA A 80 11.92 16.84 8.74
CA ALA A 80 11.16 16.80 7.50
C ALA A 80 11.45 15.48 6.74
N PRO A 81 10.47 14.57 6.60
CA PRO A 81 10.72 13.24 6.02
C PRO A 81 10.83 13.26 4.49
N PHE A 82 10.60 14.41 3.86
CA PHE A 82 10.67 14.58 2.41
C PHE A 82 11.33 15.90 2.04
N GLY A 83 12.20 15.88 1.01
CA GLY A 83 12.95 17.07 0.60
C GLY A 83 12.13 18.12 -0.18
N LYS A 84 11.00 17.74 -0.79
CA LYS A 84 10.14 18.65 -1.56
C LYS A 84 8.72 18.10 -1.73
N MET A 85 7.79 18.99 -2.09
CA MET A 85 6.43 18.61 -2.50
C MET A 85 6.37 18.24 -3.98
N LYS A 86 5.66 17.16 -4.29
CA LYS A 86 5.35 16.72 -5.65
C LYS A 86 3.86 16.40 -5.76
N VAL A 87 3.15 17.05 -6.70
CA VAL A 87 1.79 16.68 -7.08
C VAL A 87 1.82 16.21 -8.52
N LYS A 88 1.61 14.91 -8.72
CA LYS A 88 1.74 14.23 -10.01
C LYS A 88 0.38 13.78 -10.51
N VAL A 89 0.13 13.87 -11.83
CA VAL A 89 -0.99 13.21 -12.47
C VAL A 89 -0.47 11.99 -13.20
N LYS A 90 -1.09 10.83 -12.97
CA LYS A 90 -0.76 9.55 -13.59
C LYS A 90 -2.02 8.91 -14.18
N ALA A 91 -1.87 7.82 -14.93
CA ALA A 91 -3.00 7.03 -15.42
C ALA A 91 -3.74 6.35 -14.26
N GLU A 92 -3.01 5.92 -13.23
CA GLU A 92 -3.51 5.18 -12.08
C GLU A 92 -2.89 5.73 -10.78
N ILE A 93 -3.66 5.75 -9.67
CA ILE A 93 -3.14 6.17 -8.36
C ILE A 93 -2.24 5.10 -7.72
N VAL A 94 -2.43 3.85 -8.08
CA VAL A 94 -1.53 2.72 -7.84
C VAL A 94 -1.54 1.86 -9.09
N THR A 95 -0.38 1.64 -9.70
CA THR A 95 -0.32 1.08 -11.05
C THR A 95 -0.42 -0.44 -11.03
N LEU A 96 -1.53 -0.98 -11.51
CA LEU A 96 -1.77 -2.40 -11.74
C LEU A 96 -1.64 -2.77 -13.22
N GLY A 97 -2.08 -1.87 -14.13
CA GLY A 97 -2.01 -2.09 -15.57
C GLY A 97 -3.02 -3.10 -16.11
N ALA A 98 -4.11 -3.35 -15.39
CA ALA A 98 -5.11 -4.38 -15.73
C ALA A 98 -6.36 -3.84 -16.47
N GLY A 99 -6.26 -2.66 -17.09
CA GLY A 99 -7.39 -2.05 -17.83
C GLY A 99 -8.44 -1.41 -16.91
N ASP A 100 -9.68 -1.33 -17.40
CA ASP A 100 -10.78 -0.66 -16.72
C ASP A 100 -11.33 -1.53 -15.57
N LEU A 101 -10.77 -1.35 -14.40
CA LEU A 101 -11.32 -1.86 -13.15
C LEU A 101 -12.04 -0.72 -12.42
N ASP A 102 -13.11 -1.03 -11.70
CA ASP A 102 -13.82 -0.11 -10.80
C ASP A 102 -13.62 -0.54 -9.33
N PRO A 103 -12.47 -0.23 -8.72
CA PRO A 103 -12.19 -0.64 -7.35
C PRO A 103 -13.17 -0.02 -6.34
N ALA A 104 -13.75 1.14 -6.65
CA ALA A 104 -14.70 1.80 -5.77
C ALA A 104 -16.00 0.98 -5.53
N HIS A 105 -16.40 0.13 -6.50
CA HIS A 105 -17.64 -0.64 -6.43
C HIS A 105 -17.43 -2.16 -6.54
N GLN A 106 -16.27 -2.60 -7.00
CA GLN A 106 -15.99 -4.02 -7.32
C GLN A 106 -14.93 -4.65 -6.44
N ALA A 107 -14.34 -3.91 -5.50
CA ALA A 107 -13.38 -4.47 -4.56
C ALA A 107 -13.95 -5.65 -3.75
N GLY A 108 -13.06 -6.45 -3.18
CA GLY A 108 -13.42 -7.53 -2.25
C GLY A 108 -13.99 -7.00 -0.94
N VAL A 109 -14.45 -7.90 -0.09
CA VAL A 109 -15.00 -7.55 1.22
C VAL A 109 -13.87 -7.12 2.16
N HIS A 110 -14.02 -5.94 2.77
CA HIS A 110 -13.09 -5.43 3.78
C HIS A 110 -13.29 -6.14 5.11
N LEU A 111 -12.23 -6.69 5.69
CA LEU A 111 -12.26 -7.31 7.01
C LEU A 111 -11.43 -6.51 8.01
N ASP A 112 -12.00 -6.24 9.17
CA ASP A 112 -11.25 -5.68 10.29
C ASP A 112 -10.24 -6.72 10.84
N PRO A 113 -9.17 -6.32 11.57
CA PRO A 113 -8.10 -7.24 11.99
C PRO A 113 -8.55 -8.50 12.73
N ALA A 114 -9.62 -8.45 13.53
CA ALA A 114 -10.14 -9.62 14.24
C ALA A 114 -10.78 -10.63 13.28
N ASP A 115 -11.63 -10.17 12.36
CA ASP A 115 -12.29 -11.01 11.35
C ASP A 115 -11.28 -11.54 10.34
N TRP A 116 -10.24 -10.76 10.05
CA TRP A 116 -9.10 -11.19 9.24
C TRP A 116 -8.40 -12.40 9.86
N ASN A 117 -8.08 -12.35 11.15
CA ASN A 117 -7.46 -13.48 11.86
C ASN A 117 -8.32 -14.75 11.81
N ALA A 118 -9.65 -14.61 11.93
CA ALA A 118 -10.57 -15.73 11.81
C ALA A 118 -10.56 -16.32 10.40
N LEU A 119 -10.57 -15.48 9.35
CA LEU A 119 -10.55 -15.93 7.97
C LEU A 119 -9.24 -16.67 7.63
N ILE A 120 -8.07 -16.11 7.98
CA ILE A 120 -6.78 -16.71 7.64
C ILE A 120 -6.41 -17.92 8.51
N ALA A 121 -7.21 -18.21 9.54
CA ALA A 121 -7.11 -19.46 10.30
C ALA A 121 -7.78 -20.65 9.61
N ASP A 122 -8.67 -20.40 8.66
CA ASP A 122 -9.34 -21.41 7.86
C ASP A 122 -8.35 -22.00 6.83
N PRO A 123 -8.03 -23.32 6.89
CA PRO A 123 -7.07 -23.94 5.99
C PRO A 123 -7.48 -23.93 4.52
N ASP A 124 -8.78 -23.73 4.24
CA ASP A 124 -9.30 -23.63 2.87
C ASP A 124 -9.18 -22.19 2.30
N THR A 125 -8.71 -21.25 3.10
CA THR A 125 -8.45 -19.87 2.65
C THR A 125 -7.05 -19.75 2.04
N VAL A 126 -6.99 -19.23 0.83
CA VAL A 126 -5.74 -18.84 0.17
C VAL A 126 -5.40 -17.41 0.56
N ILE A 127 -4.24 -17.22 1.16
CA ILE A 127 -3.76 -15.91 1.63
C ILE A 127 -2.71 -15.42 0.64
N ILE A 128 -2.86 -14.21 0.09
CA ILE A 128 -1.95 -13.64 -0.93
C ILE A 128 -1.42 -12.29 -0.46
N ASP A 129 -0.09 -12.18 -0.40
CA ASP A 129 0.59 -10.89 -0.20
C ASP A 129 0.70 -10.16 -1.55
N THR A 130 0.04 -9.02 -1.70
CA THR A 130 0.04 -8.25 -2.95
C THR A 130 1.18 -7.25 -3.04
N ARG A 131 2.14 -7.33 -2.13
CA ARG A 131 3.32 -6.47 -2.12
C ARG A 131 4.42 -7.01 -3.03
N ASN A 132 5.43 -6.20 -3.23
CA ASN A 132 6.62 -6.61 -3.96
C ASN A 132 7.49 -7.53 -3.09
N ALA A 133 8.25 -8.42 -3.70
CA ALA A 133 9.08 -9.41 -3.00
C ALA A 133 10.00 -8.80 -1.93
N TYR A 134 10.59 -7.62 -2.18
CA TYR A 134 11.45 -6.97 -1.19
C TYR A 134 10.69 -6.48 0.06
N GLU A 135 9.39 -6.19 -0.05
CA GLU A 135 8.53 -5.85 1.09
C GLU A 135 8.15 -7.12 1.87
N VAL A 136 7.89 -8.22 1.15
CA VAL A 136 7.57 -9.53 1.73
C VAL A 136 8.77 -10.08 2.53
N ALA A 137 10.01 -9.88 2.04
CA ALA A 137 11.23 -10.29 2.73
C ALA A 137 11.43 -9.66 4.12
N VAL A 138 10.80 -8.51 4.40
CA VAL A 138 10.83 -7.85 5.71
C VAL A 138 9.85 -8.49 6.71
N GLY A 139 8.75 -9.04 6.21
CA GLY A 139 7.75 -9.75 7.00
C GLY A 139 6.46 -9.96 6.22
N THR A 140 5.69 -10.96 6.62
CA THR A 140 4.42 -11.35 5.98
C THR A 140 3.50 -12.08 6.97
N PHE A 141 2.26 -12.38 6.58
CA PHE A 141 1.39 -13.25 7.37
C PHE A 141 1.78 -14.71 7.22
N GLU A 142 1.56 -15.45 8.30
CA GLU A 142 1.73 -16.89 8.32
C GLU A 142 0.94 -17.57 7.18
N ASN A 143 1.57 -18.48 6.45
CA ASN A 143 1.03 -19.20 5.29
C ASN A 143 0.62 -18.32 4.09
N ALA A 144 1.03 -17.05 4.04
CA ALA A 144 0.77 -16.22 2.88
C ALA A 144 1.63 -16.64 1.68
N ILE A 145 1.02 -16.64 0.51
CA ILE A 145 1.71 -16.82 -0.77
C ILE A 145 2.37 -15.50 -1.15
N ASP A 146 3.67 -15.55 -1.39
CA ASP A 146 4.41 -14.48 -2.05
C ASP A 146 4.38 -14.69 -3.57
N PRO A 147 3.78 -13.78 -4.35
CA PRO A 147 3.84 -13.82 -5.81
C PRO A 147 5.25 -13.63 -6.37
N ALA A 148 6.23 -13.26 -5.55
CA ALA A 148 7.60 -12.93 -5.90
C ALA A 148 7.71 -11.85 -7.00
N THR A 149 6.74 -10.94 -7.05
CA THR A 149 6.70 -9.85 -8.04
C THR A 149 7.68 -8.74 -7.69
N ARG A 150 8.32 -8.15 -8.70
CA ARG A 150 9.18 -6.98 -8.55
C ARG A 150 8.37 -5.69 -8.51
N SER A 151 7.19 -5.70 -9.12
CA SER A 151 6.27 -4.58 -9.14
C SER A 151 4.82 -5.08 -9.16
N PHE A 152 3.92 -4.26 -8.64
CA PHE A 152 2.49 -4.57 -8.61
C PHE A 152 1.87 -4.78 -10.00
N ARG A 153 2.52 -4.30 -11.08
CA ARG A 153 2.12 -4.53 -12.48
C ARG A 153 2.24 -5.99 -12.92
N GLU A 154 3.05 -6.78 -12.25
CA GLU A 154 3.25 -8.20 -12.56
C GLU A 154 2.16 -9.08 -11.94
N PHE A 155 1.43 -8.54 -10.96
CA PHE A 155 0.39 -9.26 -10.24
C PHE A 155 -0.71 -9.85 -11.14
N PRO A 156 -1.25 -9.15 -12.16
CA PRO A 156 -2.29 -9.72 -13.03
C PRO A 156 -1.85 -11.00 -13.74
N ALA A 157 -0.66 -11.00 -14.33
CA ALA A 157 -0.14 -12.17 -15.03
C ALA A 157 0.12 -13.34 -14.08
N TRP A 158 0.73 -13.06 -12.93
CA TRP A 158 0.92 -14.08 -11.89
C TRP A 158 -0.41 -14.65 -11.40
N PHE A 159 -1.43 -13.81 -11.18
CA PHE A 159 -2.73 -14.28 -10.72
C PHE A 159 -3.46 -15.09 -11.79
N ASP A 160 -3.34 -14.72 -13.06
CA ASP A 160 -3.93 -15.49 -14.17
C ASP A 160 -3.37 -16.92 -14.22
N ASP A 161 -2.05 -17.10 -14.06
CA ASP A 161 -1.39 -18.42 -13.97
C ASP A 161 -1.81 -19.18 -12.69
N PHE A 162 -1.91 -18.49 -11.56
CA PHE A 162 -2.36 -19.08 -10.30
C PHE A 162 -3.82 -19.54 -10.37
N ALA A 163 -4.69 -18.72 -10.93
CA ALA A 163 -6.11 -19.06 -11.14
C ALA A 163 -6.31 -20.24 -12.10
N ALA A 164 -5.47 -20.37 -13.12
CA ALA A 164 -5.49 -21.53 -14.01
C ALA A 164 -5.19 -22.83 -13.25
N LYS A 165 -4.16 -22.85 -12.40
CA LYS A 165 -3.83 -23.99 -11.53
C LYS A 165 -4.99 -24.38 -10.60
N LEU A 166 -5.62 -23.39 -9.95
CA LEU A 166 -6.78 -23.66 -9.08
C LEU A 166 -7.95 -24.30 -9.85
N ARG A 167 -8.21 -23.84 -11.07
CA ARG A 167 -9.26 -24.41 -11.94
C ARG A 167 -8.94 -25.83 -12.37
N ASP A 168 -7.69 -26.09 -12.75
CA ASP A 168 -7.23 -27.44 -13.15
C ASP A 168 -7.36 -28.43 -11.98
N GLU A 169 -7.17 -27.94 -10.73
CA GLU A 169 -7.39 -28.71 -9.49
C GLU A 169 -8.87 -28.81 -9.10
N GLY A 170 -9.80 -28.16 -9.81
CA GLY A 170 -11.21 -28.07 -9.45
C GLY A 170 -11.49 -27.29 -8.17
N ARG A 171 -10.63 -26.35 -7.79
CA ARG A 171 -10.71 -25.59 -6.55
C ARG A 171 -11.22 -24.17 -6.78
N SER A 172 -12.11 -23.72 -5.90
CA SER A 172 -12.55 -22.32 -5.79
C SER A 172 -12.49 -21.87 -4.33
N PRO A 173 -11.27 -21.64 -3.79
CA PRO A 173 -11.11 -21.28 -2.38
C PRO A 173 -11.55 -19.85 -2.10
N LYS A 174 -11.76 -19.54 -0.81
CA LYS A 174 -11.76 -18.15 -0.34
C LYS A 174 -10.40 -17.52 -0.59
N ILE A 175 -10.36 -16.30 -1.09
CA ILE A 175 -9.11 -15.56 -1.34
C ILE A 175 -9.03 -14.36 -0.41
N ALA A 176 -8.03 -14.37 0.46
CA ALA A 176 -7.71 -13.32 1.40
C ALA A 176 -6.46 -12.55 0.96
N MET A 177 -6.56 -11.24 0.77
CA MET A 177 -5.47 -10.44 0.21
C MET A 177 -5.10 -9.29 1.14
N PHE A 178 -3.83 -8.92 1.18
CA PHE A 178 -3.35 -7.81 1.99
C PHE A 178 -2.20 -7.06 1.33
N CYS A 179 -2.01 -5.83 1.74
CA CYS A 179 -0.84 -5.01 1.43
C CYS A 179 -0.53 -4.05 2.59
N THR A 180 0.47 -3.20 2.47
CA THR A 180 0.91 -2.28 3.53
C THR A 180 -0.22 -1.42 4.06
N GLY A 181 -0.94 -0.70 3.20
CA GLY A 181 -1.96 0.29 3.59
C GLY A 181 -3.37 0.04 3.08
N GLY A 182 -3.61 -1.02 2.27
CA GLY A 182 -4.92 -1.37 1.71
C GLY A 182 -5.10 -1.01 0.23
N ILE A 183 -4.46 0.04 -0.28
CA ILE A 183 -4.71 0.58 -1.64
C ILE A 183 -4.52 -0.43 -2.79
N ARG A 184 -3.48 -1.28 -2.73
CA ARG A 184 -3.25 -2.31 -3.77
C ARG A 184 -4.37 -3.34 -3.77
N CYS A 185 -4.89 -3.68 -2.57
CA CYS A 185 -5.94 -4.66 -2.41
C CYS A 185 -7.26 -4.22 -3.03
N GLU A 186 -7.59 -2.94 -3.04
CA GLU A 186 -8.78 -2.45 -3.75
C GLU A 186 -8.78 -2.87 -5.22
N LYS A 187 -7.64 -2.71 -5.90
CA LYS A 187 -7.50 -3.09 -7.31
C LYS A 187 -7.31 -4.59 -7.52
N SER A 188 -6.47 -5.23 -6.72
CA SER A 188 -6.19 -6.65 -6.91
C SER A 188 -7.39 -7.53 -6.58
N THR A 189 -8.20 -7.19 -5.57
CA THR A 189 -9.43 -7.94 -5.28
C THR A 189 -10.51 -7.72 -6.35
N ALA A 190 -10.63 -6.50 -6.90
CA ALA A 190 -11.51 -6.25 -8.04
C ALA A 190 -11.09 -7.09 -9.26
N LEU A 191 -9.78 -7.19 -9.55
CA LEU A 191 -9.25 -8.06 -10.59
C LEU A 191 -9.62 -9.53 -10.34
N VAL A 192 -9.40 -10.03 -9.13
CA VAL A 192 -9.66 -11.42 -8.74
C VAL A 192 -11.15 -11.77 -8.91
N LYS A 193 -12.05 -10.86 -8.50
CA LYS A 193 -13.49 -11.01 -8.75
C LYS A 193 -13.83 -11.01 -10.23
N ALA A 194 -13.20 -10.15 -11.03
CA ALA A 194 -13.37 -10.14 -12.49
C ALA A 194 -12.86 -11.44 -13.15
N ARG A 195 -12.00 -12.22 -12.49
CA ARG A 195 -11.53 -13.55 -12.91
C ARG A 195 -12.47 -14.70 -12.47
N GLY A 196 -13.60 -14.38 -11.82
CA GLY A 196 -14.65 -15.33 -11.46
C GLY A 196 -14.48 -15.98 -10.07
N PHE A 197 -13.78 -15.34 -9.16
CA PHE A 197 -13.75 -15.72 -7.76
C PHE A 197 -14.74 -14.84 -6.97
N ASP A 198 -15.69 -15.44 -6.27
CA ASP A 198 -16.76 -14.73 -5.57
C ASP A 198 -16.38 -14.39 -4.11
N GLU A 199 -15.71 -15.31 -3.41
CA GLU A 199 -15.30 -15.15 -2.02
C GLU A 199 -13.93 -14.49 -1.92
N VAL A 200 -13.90 -13.17 -2.14
CA VAL A 200 -12.67 -12.37 -2.16
C VAL A 200 -12.71 -11.32 -1.07
N TYR A 201 -11.71 -11.34 -0.22
CA TYR A 201 -11.60 -10.53 0.99
C TYR A 201 -10.27 -9.79 1.02
N HIS A 202 -10.22 -8.66 1.72
CA HIS A 202 -8.95 -7.99 2.01
C HIS A 202 -8.92 -7.31 3.37
N LEU A 203 -7.71 -7.20 3.91
CA LEU A 203 -7.45 -6.59 5.20
C LEU A 203 -7.67 -5.08 5.12
N LYS A 204 -8.70 -4.59 5.83
CA LYS A 204 -9.06 -3.18 5.89
C LYS A 204 -7.96 -2.36 6.54
N GLY A 205 -7.51 -1.31 5.84
CA GLY A 205 -6.40 -0.49 6.29
C GLY A 205 -5.03 -1.17 6.22
N GLY A 206 -4.96 -2.42 5.72
CA GLY A 206 -3.74 -3.16 5.48
C GLY A 206 -2.97 -3.55 6.76
N ILE A 207 -1.72 -3.95 6.55
CA ILE A 207 -0.82 -4.40 7.62
C ILE A 207 -0.62 -3.32 8.69
N LEU A 208 -0.53 -2.06 8.30
CA LEU A 208 -0.30 -0.97 9.27
C LEU A 208 -1.43 -0.90 10.31
N ARG A 209 -2.69 -0.95 9.87
CA ARG A 209 -3.82 -0.99 10.80
C ARG A 209 -3.84 -2.26 11.65
N TYR A 210 -3.47 -3.38 11.05
CA TYR A 210 -3.39 -4.65 11.78
C TYR A 210 -2.33 -4.59 12.90
N LEU A 211 -1.14 -4.07 12.63
CA LEU A 211 -0.06 -3.92 13.62
C LEU A 211 -0.37 -2.88 14.69
N GLU A 212 -1.24 -1.91 14.39
CA GLU A 212 -1.70 -0.90 15.34
C GLU A 212 -2.76 -1.45 16.30
N GLU A 213 -3.77 -2.17 15.75
CA GLU A 213 -4.96 -2.60 16.50
C GLU A 213 -4.84 -4.01 17.11
N MET A 214 -4.11 -4.93 16.44
CA MET A 214 -4.02 -6.32 16.88
C MET A 214 -3.00 -6.48 18.01
N PRO A 215 -3.40 -7.02 19.19
CA PRO A 215 -2.45 -7.35 20.23
C PRO A 215 -1.38 -8.34 19.74
N GLN A 216 -0.12 -8.11 20.08
CA GLN A 216 1.00 -8.95 19.62
C GLN A 216 0.80 -10.44 19.92
N ALA A 217 0.21 -10.77 21.08
CA ALA A 217 -0.07 -12.16 21.47
C ALA A 217 -1.11 -12.87 20.59
N GLN A 218 -1.90 -12.12 19.83
CA GLN A 218 -2.93 -12.65 18.92
C GLN A 218 -2.53 -12.46 17.45
N SER A 219 -1.36 -11.88 17.22
CA SER A 219 -0.89 -11.58 15.87
C SER A 219 -0.47 -12.84 15.13
N ARG A 220 -0.86 -12.92 13.86
CA ARG A 220 -0.37 -13.90 12.89
C ARG A 220 0.65 -13.30 11.92
N TRP A 221 1.06 -12.05 12.15
CA TRP A 221 2.10 -11.38 11.40
C TRP A 221 3.48 -11.83 11.86
N GLN A 222 4.39 -12.07 10.92
CA GLN A 222 5.78 -12.46 11.16
C GLN A 222 6.72 -11.39 10.61
N GLY A 223 7.69 -10.95 11.41
CA GLY A 223 8.65 -9.90 11.04
C GLY A 223 8.09 -8.49 11.19
N ASP A 224 8.69 -7.54 10.45
CA ASP A 224 8.29 -6.14 10.40
C ASP A 224 7.56 -5.81 9.08
N CYS A 225 6.82 -4.71 9.04
CA CYS A 225 6.17 -4.22 7.82
C CYS A 225 7.06 -3.16 7.17
N TYR A 226 7.47 -3.37 5.92
CA TYR A 226 8.17 -2.35 5.13
C TYR A 226 7.28 -1.12 4.93
N VAL A 227 7.86 0.07 5.15
CA VAL A 227 7.23 1.38 4.92
C VAL A 227 8.11 2.26 4.04
N PHE A 228 7.48 3.18 3.29
CA PHE A 228 8.15 4.02 2.28
C PHE A 228 8.66 5.34 2.86
N ASP A 229 9.01 5.36 4.14
CA ASP A 229 9.58 6.52 4.82
C ASP A 229 10.92 6.17 5.50
N GLU A 230 11.54 7.13 6.19
CA GLU A 230 12.87 6.96 6.81
C GLU A 230 12.92 5.86 7.89
N ARG A 231 11.78 5.37 8.38
CA ARG A 231 11.74 4.26 9.35
C ARG A 231 12.09 2.93 8.69
N VAL A 232 11.92 2.81 7.37
CA VAL A 232 12.15 1.61 6.53
C VAL A 232 11.22 0.46 6.87
N ALA A 233 11.04 0.12 8.15
CA ALA A 233 10.12 -0.91 8.61
C ALA A 233 9.52 -0.56 9.97
N VAL A 234 8.33 -1.09 10.25
CA VAL A 234 7.63 -0.93 11.54
C VAL A 234 7.07 -2.26 12.01
N GLY A 235 7.13 -2.47 13.31
CA GLY A 235 6.52 -3.61 14.01
C GLY A 235 5.21 -3.24 14.70
N HIS A 236 4.77 -4.08 15.67
CA HIS A 236 3.57 -3.85 16.48
C HIS A 236 3.57 -2.49 17.18
N GLY A 237 2.40 -1.84 17.20
CA GLY A 237 2.22 -0.49 17.69
C GLY A 237 2.92 0.55 16.80
N LEU A 238 3.22 0.20 15.55
CA LEU A 238 3.91 1.02 14.55
C LEU A 238 5.28 1.55 15.02
N LYS A 239 5.91 0.83 15.94
CA LYS A 239 7.26 1.13 16.42
C LYS A 239 8.28 0.87 15.31
N GLN A 240 9.30 1.74 15.22
CA GLN A 240 10.37 1.56 14.24
C GLN A 240 11.06 0.19 14.42
N GLY A 241 11.21 -0.53 13.32
CA GLY A 241 11.90 -1.81 13.25
C GLY A 241 13.41 -1.67 13.07
N HIS A 242 14.09 -2.81 12.97
CA HIS A 242 15.55 -2.92 12.89
C HIS A 242 16.13 -2.90 11.47
N TYR A 243 15.45 -2.26 10.52
CA TYR A 243 15.89 -2.24 9.13
C TYR A 243 16.53 -0.92 8.72
N ALA A 244 17.43 -0.98 7.75
CA ALA A 244 18.02 0.15 7.03
C ALA A 244 17.83 -0.07 5.52
N THR A 245 17.94 1.01 4.73
CA THR A 245 17.98 0.92 3.27
C THR A 245 19.42 0.94 2.79
N CYS A 246 19.80 -0.03 1.98
CA CYS A 246 21.12 -0.06 1.36
C CYS A 246 21.26 1.11 0.37
N SER A 247 22.30 1.92 0.52
CA SER A 247 22.54 3.07 -0.36
C SER A 247 22.93 2.67 -1.79
N ALA A 248 23.44 1.45 -1.98
CA ALA A 248 23.88 0.95 -3.27
C ALA A 248 22.74 0.32 -4.09
N CYS A 249 21.96 -0.61 -3.48
CA CYS A 249 20.89 -1.33 -4.19
C CYS A 249 19.47 -0.85 -3.85
N GLY A 250 19.29 -0.03 -2.79
CA GLY A 250 17.98 0.47 -2.36
C GLY A 250 17.11 -0.54 -1.61
N LEU A 251 17.59 -1.77 -1.38
CA LEU A 251 16.83 -2.81 -0.67
C LEU A 251 16.88 -2.61 0.85
N PRO A 252 15.81 -3.00 1.58
CA PRO A 252 15.85 -3.07 3.03
C PRO A 252 16.75 -4.23 3.49
N TYR A 253 17.49 -4.02 4.57
CA TYR A 253 18.28 -5.07 5.23
C TYR A 253 18.29 -4.86 6.75
N PRO A 254 18.39 -5.93 7.56
CA PRO A 254 18.54 -5.82 9.01
C PRO A 254 19.83 -5.07 9.38
N ARG A 255 19.74 -4.11 10.33
CA ARG A 255 20.90 -3.28 10.74
C ARG A 255 22.03 -4.06 11.40
N ASP A 256 21.71 -5.21 11.95
CA ASP A 256 22.60 -6.12 12.70
C ASP A 256 23.08 -7.33 11.88
N ALA A 257 22.78 -7.35 10.57
CA ALA A 257 23.21 -8.41 9.66
C ALA A 257 24.05 -7.84 8.51
N ASP A 258 24.98 -8.65 8.01
CA ASP A 258 25.67 -8.35 6.77
C ASP A 258 24.69 -8.34 5.61
N HIS A 259 24.74 -7.28 4.79
CA HIS A 259 23.93 -7.16 3.58
C HIS A 259 24.76 -7.61 2.38
N ASP A 260 24.46 -8.81 1.88
CA ASP A 260 24.98 -9.26 0.59
C ASP A 260 24.32 -8.45 -0.51
N CYS A 261 24.95 -7.31 -0.84
CA CYS A 261 24.42 -6.39 -1.81
C CYS A 261 24.51 -7.03 -3.21
N PRO A 262 23.39 -7.25 -3.92
CA PRO A 262 23.39 -7.87 -5.25
C PRO A 262 24.04 -7.01 -6.32
N GLY A 263 25.08 -6.27 -5.99
CA GLY A 263 25.89 -5.41 -6.85
C GLY A 263 25.07 -4.50 -7.75
N GLY A 264 25.32 -3.22 -7.76
CA GLY A 264 24.59 -2.30 -8.64
C GLY A 264 24.92 -2.58 -10.11
N ASP A 265 24.27 -3.57 -10.71
CA ASP A 265 24.19 -3.68 -12.15
C ASP A 265 23.41 -2.47 -12.66
N ALA A 266 23.98 -1.75 -13.62
CA ALA A 266 23.50 -0.46 -14.11
C ALA A 266 22.05 -0.47 -14.65
N ASP A 267 21.42 -1.63 -14.73
CA ASP A 267 20.02 -1.86 -15.16
C ASP A 267 19.06 -2.26 -14.03
N GLY A 268 19.56 -2.39 -12.81
CA GLY A 268 18.80 -2.79 -11.61
C GLY A 268 18.19 -1.63 -10.84
N ALA A 269 17.68 -0.61 -11.51
CA ALA A 269 16.92 0.45 -10.85
C ALA A 269 15.60 -0.10 -10.28
N TRP A 270 15.60 -0.47 -9.01
CA TRP A 270 14.38 -0.66 -8.25
C TRP A 270 13.59 0.66 -8.26
N PRO A 271 12.25 0.64 -8.37
CA PRO A 271 11.41 1.80 -8.70
C PRO A 271 11.29 2.87 -7.61
N HIS A 272 12.29 3.06 -6.74
CA HIS A 272 12.22 4.00 -5.62
C HIS A 272 12.81 5.39 -5.90
N ARG A 273 13.24 5.69 -7.13
CA ARG A 273 13.63 7.04 -7.52
C ARG A 273 12.66 7.61 -8.55
N SER A 274 11.42 7.93 -8.13
CA SER A 274 10.58 8.80 -8.97
C SER A 274 9.63 9.63 -8.12
#